data_9aff7a756e66881212155db188a03408
#
_entry.id   9aff7a756e66881212155db188a03408
#
_cell.length_a   1.000
_cell.length_b   1.000
_cell.length_c   1.000
_cell.angle_alpha   90.00
_cell.angle_beta   90.00
_cell.angle_gamma   90.00
#
_symmetry.space_group_name_H-M   'P 1'
#
loop_
_entity.id
_entity.type
_entity.pdbx_description
1 polymer ?
#
loop_
_entity_poly.entity_id
_entity_poly.type
_entity_poly.pdbx_seq_one_letter_code
_entity_poly.pdbx_strand_id
1 'polypeptide(L)'
;MKSFKIIFFICIFAYGSQFEIDSSRKNAITKAISIASPAVASINVTQVQRFVVNPYFDDPWFDLFFSPEIRQREVKGSGSGVVISPDGYVLTNDHVVENADKIIVTLPGGTEYDAEIIGFDNVTDLALLKLDGENFPFVKIGDSDRLIIGEWAIAMGNPFGLFDINQQPTATIGIISGKNLDFGNQDGKIFQDMIQTDAAINPGNSGGPLLNSKGQLIGINTFIFTGGKSKQGSIG
;
A
#
# COMPACT_ATOMS: atom_id res chain seq x y z
N MET A 1 30.84 -52.23 -15.55
CA MET A 1 30.10 -52.02 -14.30
C MET A 1 30.57 -50.83 -13.45
N LYS A 2 31.66 -50.14 -13.77
CA LYS A 2 32.14 -48.98 -13.02
C LYS A 2 31.52 -47.64 -13.46
N SER A 3 31.03 -47.55 -14.71
CA SER A 3 30.42 -46.30 -15.24
C SER A 3 29.06 -45.96 -14.63
N PHE A 4 28.22 -46.95 -14.26
CA PHE A 4 26.88 -46.73 -13.78
C PHE A 4 26.83 -46.09 -12.37
N LYS A 5 27.83 -46.40 -11.53
CA LYS A 5 27.92 -45.83 -10.16
C LYS A 5 28.26 -44.34 -10.17
N ILE A 6 29.07 -43.89 -11.14
CA ILE A 6 29.51 -42.50 -11.24
C ILE A 6 28.34 -41.59 -11.71
N ILE A 7 27.49 -42.06 -12.65
CA ILE A 7 26.33 -41.30 -13.10
C ILE A 7 25.27 -41.15 -12.01
N PHE A 8 25.09 -42.18 -11.17
CA PHE A 8 24.15 -42.14 -10.08
C PHE A 8 24.61 -41.15 -8.96
N PHE A 9 25.91 -41.07 -8.73
CA PHE A 9 26.51 -40.15 -7.74
C PHE A 9 26.39 -38.67 -8.21
N ILE A 10 26.61 -38.41 -9.51
CA ILE A 10 26.46 -37.05 -10.09
C ILE A 10 24.99 -36.60 -10.06
N CYS A 11 24.04 -37.47 -10.32
CA CYS A 11 22.60 -37.15 -10.23
C CYS A 11 22.18 -36.83 -8.78
N ILE A 12 22.67 -37.57 -7.78
CA ILE A 12 22.38 -37.30 -6.37
C ILE A 12 22.97 -35.93 -5.94
N PHE A 13 24.18 -35.59 -6.37
CA PHE A 13 24.79 -34.30 -6.05
C PHE A 13 24.07 -33.12 -6.70
N ALA A 14 23.64 -33.27 -7.97
CA ALA A 14 22.86 -32.24 -8.67
C ALA A 14 21.47 -32.05 -8.02
N TYR A 15 20.82 -33.12 -7.60
CA TYR A 15 19.55 -33.06 -6.88
C TYR A 15 19.70 -32.43 -5.48
N GLY A 16 20.76 -32.73 -4.78
CA GLY A 16 21.05 -32.14 -3.47
C GLY A 16 21.27 -30.63 -3.56
N SER A 17 22.09 -30.17 -4.51
CA SER A 17 22.37 -28.75 -4.71
C SER A 17 21.12 -27.95 -5.11
N GLN A 18 20.24 -28.49 -5.96
CA GLN A 18 18.99 -27.85 -6.34
C GLN A 18 18.03 -27.76 -5.14
N PHE A 19 17.93 -28.79 -4.32
CA PHE A 19 17.11 -28.79 -3.13
C PHE A 19 17.59 -27.75 -2.10
N GLU A 20 18.90 -27.62 -1.90
CA GLU A 20 19.46 -26.58 -1.01
C GLU A 20 19.20 -25.18 -1.52
N ILE A 21 19.33 -24.92 -2.83
CA ILE A 21 18.99 -23.63 -3.44
C ILE A 21 17.51 -23.32 -3.27
N ASP A 22 16.63 -24.27 -3.54
CA ASP A 22 15.18 -24.06 -3.41
C ASP A 22 14.75 -23.82 -1.96
N SER A 23 15.38 -24.51 -0.99
CA SER A 23 15.10 -24.29 0.42
C SER A 23 15.57 -22.92 0.91
N SER A 24 16.71 -22.42 0.41
CA SER A 24 17.25 -21.11 0.78
C SER A 24 16.39 -19.94 0.30
N ARG A 25 15.64 -20.12 -0.81
CA ARG A 25 14.69 -19.12 -1.33
C ARG A 25 13.46 -18.96 -0.43
N LYS A 26 13.09 -19.98 0.34
CA LYS A 26 11.91 -20.00 1.23
C LYS A 26 12.32 -19.59 2.65
N ASN A 27 12.58 -18.31 2.82
CA ASN A 27 12.94 -17.71 4.11
C ASN A 27 11.74 -17.03 4.79
N ALA A 28 11.95 -16.44 5.96
CA ALA A 28 10.91 -15.75 6.73
C ALA A 28 10.24 -14.62 5.90
N ILE A 29 11.01 -13.88 5.11
CA ILE A 29 10.53 -12.75 4.30
C ILE A 29 9.60 -13.24 3.20
N THR A 30 10.03 -14.20 2.37
CA THR A 30 9.21 -14.73 1.27
C THR A 30 7.94 -15.39 1.79
N LYS A 31 7.99 -15.99 2.99
CA LYS A 31 6.82 -16.56 3.65
C LYS A 31 5.87 -15.47 4.14
N ALA A 32 6.37 -14.41 4.77
CA ALA A 32 5.57 -13.26 5.22
C ALA A 32 4.84 -12.61 4.04
N ILE A 33 5.56 -12.35 2.93
CA ILE A 33 4.98 -11.81 1.70
C ILE A 33 3.89 -12.75 1.16
N SER A 34 4.15 -14.04 1.08
CA SER A 34 3.16 -15.02 0.58
C SER A 34 1.89 -15.07 1.42
N ILE A 35 2.00 -14.89 2.75
CA ILE A 35 0.85 -14.86 3.67
C ILE A 35 0.03 -13.57 3.47
N ALA A 36 0.70 -12.43 3.35
CA ALA A 36 0.05 -11.13 3.33
C ALA A 36 -0.44 -10.70 1.93
N SER A 37 0.25 -11.11 0.85
CA SER A 37 -0.07 -10.69 -0.51
C SER A 37 -1.55 -10.79 -0.88
N PRO A 38 -2.29 -11.87 -0.55
CA PRO A 38 -3.70 -11.97 -0.92
C PRO A 38 -4.59 -10.89 -0.30
N ALA A 39 -4.15 -10.27 0.79
CA ALA A 39 -4.90 -9.25 1.52
C ALA A 39 -4.47 -7.80 1.21
N VAL A 40 -3.43 -7.62 0.38
CA VAL A 40 -2.97 -6.27 -0.03
C VAL A 40 -3.76 -5.82 -1.25
N ALA A 41 -4.43 -4.69 -1.12
CA ALA A 41 -5.34 -4.15 -2.13
C ALA A 41 -4.74 -2.96 -2.88
N SER A 42 -5.13 -2.81 -4.14
CA SER A 42 -5.08 -1.54 -4.87
C SER A 42 -6.38 -0.78 -4.61
N ILE A 43 -6.27 0.51 -4.32
CA ILE A 43 -7.42 1.40 -4.13
C ILE A 43 -7.41 2.42 -5.25
N ASN A 44 -8.48 2.44 -6.04
CA ASN A 44 -8.71 3.39 -7.12
C ASN A 44 -9.87 4.30 -6.74
N VAL A 45 -9.65 5.60 -6.74
CA VAL A 45 -10.66 6.59 -6.39
C VAL A 45 -11.01 7.46 -7.59
N THR A 46 -12.28 7.85 -7.68
CA THR A 46 -12.76 8.81 -8.64
C THR A 46 -13.38 9.98 -7.90
N GLN A 47 -12.95 11.20 -8.22
CA GLN A 47 -13.48 12.46 -7.72
C GLN A 47 -14.08 13.24 -8.88
N VAL A 48 -15.28 13.75 -8.71
CA VAL A 48 -15.95 14.62 -9.70
C VAL A 48 -15.77 16.08 -9.30
N GLN A 49 -14.77 16.73 -9.86
CA GLN A 49 -14.55 18.15 -9.65
C GLN A 49 -15.50 18.95 -10.54
N ARG A 50 -16.28 19.83 -9.92
CA ARG A 50 -17.17 20.77 -10.61
C ARG A 50 -16.50 22.13 -10.61
N PHE A 51 -16.35 22.72 -11.79
CA PHE A 51 -15.84 24.07 -11.94
C PHE A 51 -16.76 24.88 -12.84
N VAL A 52 -16.89 26.13 -12.48
CA VAL A 52 -17.68 27.10 -13.25
C VAL A 52 -16.79 27.64 -14.35
N VAL A 53 -17.21 27.46 -15.59
CA VAL A 53 -16.56 28.09 -16.75
C VAL A 53 -17.44 29.26 -17.18
N ASN A 54 -16.90 30.46 -17.07
CA ASN A 54 -17.52 31.63 -17.67
C ASN A 54 -16.92 31.77 -19.08
N PRO A 55 -17.66 31.45 -20.17
CA PRO A 55 -17.11 31.46 -21.53
C PRO A 55 -16.88 32.85 -22.07
N TYR A 56 -17.39 33.88 -21.41
CA TYR A 56 -17.31 35.26 -21.85
C TYR A 56 -16.69 36.10 -20.75
N PHE A 57 -15.39 36.36 -20.84
CA PHE A 57 -14.58 37.30 -20.02
C PHE A 57 -15.25 37.79 -18.71
N ASP A 58 -14.49 38.15 -17.70
CA ASP A 58 -14.91 38.76 -16.42
C ASP A 58 -15.70 40.10 -16.61
N ASP A 59 -16.76 40.11 -17.40
CA ASP A 59 -17.60 41.26 -17.58
C ASP A 59 -18.94 41.03 -16.85
N PRO A 60 -19.22 41.77 -15.76
CA PRO A 60 -20.45 41.64 -14.95
C PRO A 60 -21.75 41.82 -15.73
N TRP A 61 -21.71 42.45 -16.92
CA TRP A 61 -22.88 42.59 -17.79
C TRP A 61 -23.29 41.28 -18.46
N PHE A 62 -22.34 40.41 -18.79
CA PHE A 62 -22.64 39.12 -19.39
C PHE A 62 -23.20 38.13 -18.38
N ASP A 63 -22.84 38.22 -17.10
CA ASP A 63 -23.38 37.37 -16.04
C ASP A 63 -24.91 37.57 -15.80
N LEU A 64 -25.45 38.72 -16.20
CA LEU A 64 -26.89 38.99 -16.12
C LEU A 64 -27.70 38.26 -17.19
N PHE A 65 -27.09 37.88 -18.30
CA PHE A 65 -27.80 37.31 -19.48
C PHE A 65 -27.41 35.86 -19.78
N PHE A 66 -26.26 35.39 -19.29
CA PHE A 66 -25.74 34.04 -19.53
C PHE A 66 -25.49 33.35 -18.21
N SER A 67 -26.17 32.26 -17.98
CA SER A 67 -25.84 31.41 -16.81
C SER A 67 -24.47 30.77 -16.98
N PRO A 68 -23.66 30.74 -15.93
CA PRO A 68 -22.35 30.07 -15.98
C PRO A 68 -22.51 28.59 -16.31
N GLU A 69 -21.66 28.08 -17.18
CA GLU A 69 -21.64 26.66 -17.54
C GLU A 69 -20.88 25.90 -16.47
N ILE A 70 -21.55 24.95 -15.81
CA ILE A 70 -20.90 24.04 -14.86
C ILE A 70 -20.30 22.89 -15.65
N ARG A 71 -18.98 22.80 -15.69
CA ARG A 71 -18.27 21.64 -16.24
C ARG A 71 -17.83 20.71 -15.13
N GLN A 72 -17.87 19.41 -15.43
CA GLN A 72 -17.40 18.38 -14.53
C GLN A 72 -16.15 17.73 -15.14
N ARG A 73 -15.18 17.44 -14.28
CA ARG A 73 -13.98 16.67 -14.64
C ARG A 73 -13.80 15.56 -13.63
N GLU A 74 -13.65 14.34 -14.12
CA GLU A 74 -13.23 13.23 -13.29
C GLU A 74 -11.72 13.29 -13.06
N VAL A 75 -11.32 13.25 -11.80
CA VAL A 75 -9.94 13.11 -11.37
C VAL A 75 -9.81 11.73 -10.73
N LYS A 76 -8.84 10.95 -11.22
CA LYS A 76 -8.57 9.61 -10.69
C LYS A 76 -7.34 9.67 -9.79
N GLY A 77 -7.43 9.05 -8.63
CA GLY A 77 -6.35 8.81 -7.71
C GLY A 77 -6.16 7.32 -7.47
N SER A 78 -5.00 6.93 -7.00
CA SER A 78 -4.72 5.56 -6.62
C SER A 78 -3.82 5.49 -5.40
N GLY A 79 -3.99 4.44 -4.61
CA GLY A 79 -3.21 4.10 -3.45
C GLY A 79 -3.29 2.61 -3.14
N SER A 80 -2.92 2.26 -1.94
CA SER A 80 -2.96 0.90 -1.45
C SER A 80 -3.84 0.78 -0.21
N GLY A 81 -4.21 -0.45 0.12
CA GLY A 81 -4.90 -0.80 1.35
C GLY A 81 -4.54 -2.20 1.82
N VAL A 82 -5.00 -2.54 2.99
CA VAL A 82 -4.83 -3.88 3.55
C VAL A 82 -6.13 -4.36 4.19
N VAL A 83 -6.57 -5.54 3.80
CA VAL A 83 -7.72 -6.21 4.42
C VAL A 83 -7.30 -6.74 5.80
N ILE A 84 -8.04 -6.36 6.84
CA ILE A 84 -7.73 -6.70 8.25
C ILE A 84 -8.72 -7.68 8.89
N SER A 85 -9.79 -8.02 8.17
CA SER A 85 -10.80 -8.95 8.68
C SER A 85 -11.47 -9.75 7.58
N PRO A 86 -11.99 -10.95 7.87
CA PRO A 86 -12.61 -11.83 6.87
C PRO A 86 -13.95 -11.29 6.34
N ASP A 87 -14.56 -10.35 7.00
CA ASP A 87 -15.79 -9.67 6.59
C ASP A 87 -15.52 -8.41 5.74
N GLY A 88 -14.25 -8.12 5.38
CA GLY A 88 -13.90 -7.14 4.36
C GLY A 88 -13.63 -5.74 4.86
N TYR A 89 -13.17 -5.55 6.11
CA TYR A 89 -12.63 -4.27 6.53
C TYR A 89 -11.23 -4.05 5.95
N VAL A 90 -11.01 -2.87 5.36
CA VAL A 90 -9.75 -2.46 4.74
C VAL A 90 -9.23 -1.20 5.40
N LEU A 91 -7.97 -1.24 5.86
CA LEU A 91 -7.26 -0.03 6.31
C LEU A 91 -6.50 0.60 5.14
N THR A 92 -6.51 1.93 5.10
CA THR A 92 -5.74 2.75 4.17
C THR A 92 -5.45 4.12 4.80
N ASN A 93 -4.79 5.03 4.07
CA ASN A 93 -4.67 6.42 4.49
C ASN A 93 -5.93 7.23 4.12
N ASP A 94 -6.24 8.24 4.94
CA ASP A 94 -7.33 9.17 4.69
C ASP A 94 -7.10 9.94 3.37
N HIS A 95 -5.89 10.46 3.14
CA HIS A 95 -5.57 11.21 1.92
C HIS A 95 -5.72 10.39 0.61
N VAL A 96 -5.75 9.05 0.69
CA VAL A 96 -6.00 8.18 -0.47
C VAL A 96 -7.47 8.24 -0.90
N VAL A 97 -8.38 8.37 0.06
CA VAL A 97 -9.84 8.29 -0.16
C VAL A 97 -10.57 9.62 0.09
N GLU A 98 -9.83 10.64 0.50
CA GLU A 98 -10.36 11.98 0.76
C GLU A 98 -11.08 12.54 -0.47
N ASN A 99 -12.30 13.06 -0.27
CA ASN A 99 -13.17 13.63 -1.31
C ASN A 99 -13.50 12.65 -2.47
N ALA A 100 -13.40 11.34 -2.27
CA ALA A 100 -13.76 10.34 -3.27
C ALA A 100 -15.29 10.25 -3.43
N ASP A 101 -15.80 10.39 -4.67
CA ASP A 101 -17.19 10.10 -5.01
C ASP A 101 -17.40 8.59 -5.23
N LYS A 102 -16.35 7.89 -5.65
CA LYS A 102 -16.37 6.44 -5.86
C LYS A 102 -15.01 5.84 -5.46
N ILE A 103 -15.06 4.71 -4.75
CA ILE A 103 -13.88 3.94 -4.32
C ILE A 103 -14.02 2.52 -4.84
N ILE A 104 -13.03 2.08 -5.61
CA ILE A 104 -12.91 0.70 -6.08
C ILE A 104 -11.68 0.09 -5.43
N VAL A 105 -11.86 -1.03 -4.76
CA VAL A 105 -10.79 -1.83 -4.16
C VAL A 105 -10.60 -3.08 -5.00
N THR A 106 -9.39 -3.25 -5.53
CA THR A 106 -9.01 -4.41 -6.34
C THR A 106 -8.09 -5.32 -5.52
N LEU A 107 -8.47 -6.59 -5.37
CA LEU A 107 -7.65 -7.61 -4.71
C LEU A 107 -6.79 -8.39 -5.71
N PRO A 108 -5.73 -9.08 -5.27
CA PRO A 108 -4.91 -9.94 -6.12
C PRO A 108 -5.75 -10.93 -6.90
N GLY A 109 -5.44 -11.04 -8.21
CA GLY A 109 -6.28 -11.80 -9.16
C GLY A 109 -7.30 -10.93 -9.91
N GLY A 110 -7.36 -9.60 -9.62
CA GLY A 110 -8.12 -8.62 -10.40
C GLY A 110 -9.59 -8.52 -10.04
N THR A 111 -10.03 -9.11 -8.93
CA THR A 111 -11.42 -8.95 -8.47
C THR A 111 -11.60 -7.56 -7.86
N GLU A 112 -12.59 -6.84 -8.38
CA GLU A 112 -12.93 -5.48 -7.95
C GLU A 112 -14.16 -5.49 -7.03
N TYR A 113 -14.12 -4.60 -6.03
CA TYR A 113 -15.20 -4.39 -5.07
C TYR A 113 -15.47 -2.90 -4.94
N ASP A 114 -16.74 -2.49 -4.96
CA ASP A 114 -17.13 -1.17 -4.47
C ASP A 114 -16.88 -1.12 -2.96
N ALA A 115 -16.35 0.00 -2.46
CA ALA A 115 -16.03 0.16 -1.06
C ALA A 115 -16.71 1.40 -0.47
N GLU A 116 -17.17 1.26 0.77
CA GLU A 116 -17.78 2.35 1.55
C GLU A 116 -16.82 2.80 2.64
N ILE A 117 -16.73 4.12 2.88
CA ILE A 117 -15.97 4.68 4.00
C ILE A 117 -16.79 4.48 5.27
N ILE A 118 -16.29 3.67 6.21
CA ILE A 118 -16.91 3.45 7.53
C ILE A 118 -16.49 4.52 8.52
N GLY A 119 -15.26 4.99 8.40
CA GLY A 119 -14.71 6.05 9.23
C GLY A 119 -13.34 6.49 8.73
N PHE A 120 -12.98 7.71 9.10
CA PHE A 120 -11.67 8.26 8.80
C PHE A 120 -11.22 9.19 9.93
N ASP A 121 -9.94 9.37 10.03
CA ASP A 121 -9.31 10.32 10.93
C ASP A 121 -8.27 11.14 10.17
N ASN A 122 -8.65 12.37 9.83
CA ASN A 122 -7.77 13.31 9.11
C ASN A 122 -6.52 13.67 9.93
N VAL A 123 -6.58 13.53 11.27
CA VAL A 123 -5.46 13.90 12.14
C VAL A 123 -4.35 12.85 12.06
N THR A 124 -4.71 11.58 12.10
CA THR A 124 -3.75 10.46 12.01
C THR A 124 -3.56 9.95 10.59
N ASP A 125 -4.28 10.53 9.61
CA ASP A 125 -4.24 10.11 8.20
C ASP A 125 -4.65 8.64 7.98
N LEU A 126 -5.67 8.16 8.69
CA LEU A 126 -6.19 6.80 8.55
C LEU A 126 -7.64 6.79 8.07
N ALA A 127 -7.98 5.82 7.25
CA ALA A 127 -9.36 5.53 6.85
C ALA A 127 -9.66 4.04 6.92
N LEU A 128 -10.89 3.72 7.29
CA LEU A 128 -11.44 2.37 7.33
C LEU A 128 -12.52 2.24 6.27
N LEU A 129 -12.33 1.29 5.37
CA LEU A 129 -13.29 0.96 4.32
C LEU A 129 -13.95 -0.37 4.61
N LYS A 130 -15.13 -0.59 4.00
CA LYS A 130 -15.86 -1.84 4.03
C LYS A 130 -16.16 -2.32 2.61
N LEU A 131 -15.77 -3.54 2.32
CA LEU A 131 -16.13 -4.26 1.10
C LEU A 131 -17.40 -5.05 1.33
N ASP A 132 -18.24 -5.18 0.31
CA ASP A 132 -19.37 -6.08 0.35
C ASP A 132 -18.92 -7.53 0.05
N GLY A 133 -19.25 -8.45 0.94
CA GLY A 133 -18.86 -9.85 0.85
C GLY A 133 -18.34 -10.44 2.15
N GLU A 134 -17.90 -11.70 2.07
CA GLU A 134 -17.40 -12.50 3.20
C GLU A 134 -16.21 -13.36 2.77
N ASN A 135 -15.49 -13.89 3.76
CA ASN A 135 -14.35 -14.80 3.56
C ASN A 135 -13.16 -14.16 2.81
N PHE A 136 -12.95 -12.87 3.00
CA PHE A 136 -11.79 -12.20 2.46
C PHE A 136 -10.48 -12.70 3.06
N PRO A 137 -9.41 -12.80 2.27
CA PRO A 137 -8.06 -12.95 2.83
C PRO A 137 -7.73 -11.70 3.65
N PHE A 138 -7.12 -11.89 4.81
CA PHE A 138 -6.78 -10.78 5.70
C PHE A 138 -5.44 -10.99 6.38
N VAL A 139 -4.80 -9.89 6.80
CA VAL A 139 -3.60 -9.93 7.65
C VAL A 139 -3.97 -9.79 9.11
N LYS A 140 -3.21 -10.48 9.96
CA LYS A 140 -3.33 -10.30 11.42
C LYS A 140 -2.62 -9.02 11.82
N ILE A 141 -3.24 -8.24 12.71
CA ILE A 141 -2.60 -7.09 13.34
C ILE A 141 -1.52 -7.61 14.29
N GLY A 142 -0.33 -7.02 14.19
CA GLY A 142 0.81 -7.26 15.06
C GLY A 142 0.81 -6.30 16.26
N ASP A 143 1.94 -6.25 16.93
CA ASP A 143 2.17 -5.42 18.11
C ASP A 143 3.38 -4.49 17.84
N SER A 144 3.10 -3.22 17.54
CA SER A 144 4.13 -2.22 17.19
C SER A 144 4.98 -1.79 18.40
N ASP A 145 4.47 -1.92 19.62
CA ASP A 145 5.23 -1.58 20.84
C ASP A 145 6.42 -2.53 21.04
N ARG A 146 6.29 -3.76 20.53
CA ARG A 146 7.29 -4.83 20.69
C ARG A 146 8.31 -4.88 19.57
N LEU A 147 8.31 -3.92 18.65
CA LEU A 147 9.28 -3.85 17.56
C LEU A 147 10.70 -3.67 18.07
N ILE A 148 11.62 -4.32 17.37
CA ILE A 148 13.06 -4.24 17.63
C ILE A 148 13.73 -3.52 16.46
N ILE A 149 14.50 -2.47 16.75
CA ILE A 149 15.29 -1.78 15.73
C ILE A 149 16.28 -2.79 15.14
N GLY A 150 16.29 -2.87 13.79
CA GLY A 150 17.08 -3.83 13.04
C GLY A 150 16.32 -5.10 12.62
N GLU A 151 15.08 -5.32 13.09
CA GLU A 151 14.26 -6.42 12.57
C GLU A 151 13.72 -6.11 11.16
N TRP A 152 13.38 -7.15 10.41
CA TRP A 152 12.87 -7.01 9.05
C TRP A 152 11.53 -6.26 9.00
N ALA A 153 11.48 -5.26 8.13
CA ALA A 153 10.28 -4.54 7.73
C ALA A 153 9.98 -4.82 6.27
N ILE A 154 8.74 -5.15 5.95
CA ILE A 154 8.28 -5.46 4.60
C ILE A 154 7.15 -4.48 4.28
N ALA A 155 7.41 -3.53 3.38
CA ALA A 155 6.39 -2.63 2.89
C ALA A 155 5.77 -3.21 1.61
N MET A 156 4.43 -3.24 1.55
CA MET A 156 3.71 -3.72 0.39
C MET A 156 2.70 -2.69 -0.11
N GLY A 157 2.37 -2.77 -1.40
CA GLY A 157 1.40 -1.86 -2.01
C GLY A 157 1.38 -1.94 -3.54
N ASN A 158 0.82 -0.91 -4.16
CA ASN A 158 0.67 -0.74 -5.60
C ASN A 158 1.46 0.48 -6.12
N PRO A 159 2.80 0.49 -6.06
CA PRO A 159 3.57 1.61 -6.55
C PRO A 159 3.34 1.80 -8.05
N PHE A 160 3.11 3.07 -8.46
CA PHE A 160 2.95 3.46 -9.86
C PHE A 160 1.78 2.78 -10.60
N GLY A 161 0.78 2.22 -9.89
CA GLY A 161 -0.34 1.52 -10.51
C GLY A 161 0.02 0.19 -11.17
N LEU A 162 1.14 -0.44 -10.81
CA LEU A 162 1.61 -1.70 -11.40
C LEU A 162 0.66 -2.87 -11.17
N PHE A 163 -0.22 -2.76 -10.17
CA PHE A 163 -1.25 -3.76 -9.89
C PHE A 163 -2.19 -3.97 -11.09
N ASP A 164 -2.48 -2.92 -11.86
CA ASP A 164 -3.33 -2.99 -13.04
C ASP A 164 -2.69 -3.85 -14.16
N ILE A 165 -1.36 -4.04 -14.12
CA ILE A 165 -0.62 -4.80 -15.12
C ILE A 165 -0.49 -6.28 -14.73
N ASN A 166 -0.11 -6.56 -13.48
CA ASN A 166 0.26 -7.90 -13.03
C ASN A 166 -0.70 -8.49 -11.97
N GLN A 167 -1.66 -7.70 -11.49
CA GLN A 167 -2.66 -8.05 -10.48
C GLN A 167 -2.03 -8.64 -9.20
N GLN A 168 -0.85 -8.14 -8.85
CA GLN A 168 -0.10 -8.55 -7.68
C GLN A 168 0.51 -7.34 -6.98
N PRO A 169 0.52 -7.30 -5.65
CA PRO A 169 1.19 -6.24 -4.91
C PRO A 169 2.70 -6.33 -5.06
N THR A 170 3.34 -5.17 -5.05
CA THR A 170 4.80 -5.06 -4.97
C THR A 170 5.22 -5.11 -3.51
N ALA A 171 6.36 -5.74 -3.24
CA ALA A 171 6.97 -5.77 -1.91
C ALA A 171 8.38 -5.18 -1.96
N THR A 172 8.68 -4.34 -0.99
CA THR A 172 10.03 -3.84 -0.71
C THR A 172 10.43 -4.25 0.71
N ILE A 173 11.73 -4.42 0.93
CA ILE A 173 12.27 -4.94 2.18
C ILE A 173 13.31 -3.99 2.72
N GLY A 174 13.26 -3.78 4.01
CA GLY A 174 14.24 -3.05 4.81
C GLY A 174 14.23 -3.55 6.24
N ILE A 175 14.59 -2.67 7.16
CA ILE A 175 14.57 -2.93 8.58
C ILE A 175 13.74 -1.84 9.30
N ILE A 176 13.36 -2.11 10.53
CA ILE A 176 12.89 -1.07 11.43
C ILE A 176 14.11 -0.23 11.82
N SER A 177 14.18 1.00 11.30
CA SER A 177 15.30 1.93 11.54
C SER A 177 15.07 2.79 12.77
N GLY A 178 13.81 3.03 13.15
CA GLY A 178 13.40 3.79 14.32
C GLY A 178 11.95 3.49 14.71
N LYS A 179 11.58 3.85 15.92
CA LYS A 179 10.21 3.75 16.43
C LYS A 179 9.92 4.88 17.39
N ASN A 180 8.64 5.12 17.65
CA ASN A 180 8.15 6.19 18.54
C ASN A 180 8.68 7.56 18.11
N LEU A 181 8.67 7.84 16.79
CA LEU A 181 9.15 9.10 16.25
C LEU A 181 8.00 10.09 16.13
N ASP A 182 8.20 11.31 16.68
CA ASP A 182 7.24 12.39 16.61
C ASP A 182 7.71 13.45 15.62
N PHE A 183 7.00 13.55 14.49
CA PHE A 183 7.24 14.57 13.48
C PHE A 183 6.38 15.82 13.66
N GLY A 184 5.52 15.82 14.69
CA GLY A 184 4.62 16.92 15.01
C GLY A 184 3.48 17.10 14.00
N ASN A 185 3.03 18.35 13.86
CA ASN A 185 1.97 18.71 12.91
C ASN A 185 2.57 19.07 11.55
N GLN A 186 2.12 18.38 10.49
CA GLN A 186 2.46 18.70 9.10
C GLN A 186 1.16 18.78 8.29
N ASP A 187 0.89 19.93 7.73
CA ASP A 187 -0.30 20.21 6.91
C ASP A 187 -1.65 19.80 7.56
N GLY A 188 -1.73 19.99 8.91
CA GLY A 188 -2.92 19.68 9.69
C GLY A 188 -2.99 18.23 10.22
N LYS A 189 -2.07 17.36 9.83
CA LYS A 189 -1.95 15.99 10.30
C LYS A 189 -0.91 15.89 11.42
N ILE A 190 -1.16 15.02 12.40
CA ILE A 190 -0.27 14.78 13.53
C ILE A 190 0.37 13.40 13.36
N PHE A 191 1.68 13.41 13.13
CA PHE A 191 2.48 12.19 12.98
C PHE A 191 3.24 11.90 14.27
N GLN A 192 2.64 11.10 15.14
CA GLN A 192 3.20 10.65 16.42
C GLN A 192 3.35 9.13 16.44
N ASP A 193 4.26 8.64 17.26
CA ASP A 193 4.56 7.20 17.42
C ASP A 193 4.88 6.50 16.09
N MET A 194 5.50 7.23 15.16
CA MET A 194 5.80 6.72 13.82
C MET A 194 6.91 5.68 13.83
N ILE A 195 6.77 4.70 12.94
CA ILE A 195 7.78 3.70 12.66
C ILE A 195 8.60 4.18 11.45
N GLN A 196 9.93 4.17 11.61
CA GLN A 196 10.86 4.45 10.52
C GLN A 196 11.40 3.15 9.93
N THR A 197 11.45 3.09 8.60
CA THR A 197 12.06 1.98 7.86
C THR A 197 12.89 2.50 6.69
N ASP A 198 13.88 1.74 6.27
CA ASP A 198 14.64 1.94 5.03
C ASP A 198 14.10 1.09 3.87
N ALA A 199 13.00 0.37 4.08
CA ALA A 199 12.24 -0.23 2.97
C ALA A 199 11.78 0.87 2.01
N ALA A 200 11.97 0.68 0.71
CA ALA A 200 11.63 1.69 -0.28
C ALA A 200 10.12 1.95 -0.31
N ILE A 201 9.72 3.16 0.07
CA ILE A 201 8.34 3.65 -0.07
C ILE A 201 8.28 4.55 -1.31
N ASN A 202 7.34 4.29 -2.19
CA ASN A 202 7.12 5.05 -3.42
C ASN A 202 5.67 5.49 -3.53
N PRO A 203 5.36 6.51 -4.36
CA PRO A 203 3.98 6.89 -4.65
C PRO A 203 3.15 5.68 -5.08
N GLY A 204 1.99 5.48 -4.44
CA GLY A 204 1.12 4.32 -4.60
C GLY A 204 1.28 3.25 -3.51
N ASN A 205 2.36 3.25 -2.72
CA ASN A 205 2.46 2.41 -1.52
C ASN A 205 1.68 3.00 -0.33
N SER A 206 1.33 4.28 -0.37
CA SER A 206 0.53 4.94 0.67
C SER A 206 -0.77 4.18 0.92
N GLY A 207 -1.10 3.93 2.18
CA GLY A 207 -2.22 3.12 2.63
C GLY A 207 -1.96 1.62 2.68
N GLY A 208 -0.89 1.14 2.04
CA GLY A 208 -0.48 -0.26 2.09
C GLY A 208 0.16 -0.67 3.42
N PRO A 209 0.25 -1.97 3.72
CA PRO A 209 0.78 -2.46 4.97
C PRO A 209 2.30 -2.36 5.08
N LEU A 210 2.77 -2.00 6.27
CA LEU A 210 4.10 -2.34 6.77
C LEU A 210 3.97 -3.60 7.63
N LEU A 211 4.75 -4.63 7.32
CA LEU A 211 4.65 -5.96 7.93
C LEU A 211 5.96 -6.34 8.63
N ASN A 212 5.85 -7.15 9.69
CA ASN A 212 6.99 -7.84 10.27
C ASN A 212 7.30 -9.16 9.52
N SER A 213 8.38 -9.85 9.91
CA SER A 213 8.80 -11.13 9.33
C SER A 213 7.82 -12.30 9.52
N LYS A 214 6.75 -12.11 10.31
CA LYS A 214 5.64 -13.07 10.48
C LYS A 214 4.46 -12.79 9.55
N GLY A 215 4.52 -11.71 8.75
CA GLY A 215 3.41 -11.24 7.90
C GLY A 215 2.29 -10.57 8.69
N GLN A 216 2.59 -10.04 9.88
CA GLN A 216 1.63 -9.30 10.70
C GLN A 216 1.75 -7.81 10.40
N LEU A 217 0.62 -7.12 10.37
CA LEU A 217 0.54 -5.67 10.17
C LEU A 217 1.09 -4.94 11.40
N ILE A 218 2.11 -4.12 11.21
CA ILE A 218 2.75 -3.31 12.26
C ILE A 218 2.63 -1.82 12.03
N GLY A 219 2.19 -1.40 10.84
CA GLY A 219 1.97 -0.02 10.48
C GLY A 219 1.35 0.12 9.09
N ILE A 220 0.99 1.34 8.72
CA ILE A 220 0.49 1.72 7.39
C ILE A 220 1.52 2.65 6.76
N ASN A 221 1.94 2.34 5.52
CA ASN A 221 2.85 3.20 4.77
C ASN A 221 2.16 4.53 4.47
N THR A 222 2.75 5.66 4.84
CA THR A 222 2.07 6.94 4.67
C THR A 222 2.87 7.97 3.90
N PHE A 223 4.09 8.32 4.31
CA PHE A 223 4.87 9.37 3.66
C PHE A 223 6.37 9.07 3.66
N ILE A 224 7.09 9.85 2.84
CA ILE A 224 8.54 9.79 2.75
C ILE A 224 9.10 11.10 3.28
N PHE A 225 9.95 11.03 4.32
CA PHE A 225 10.68 12.18 4.79
C PHE A 225 11.92 12.41 3.92
N THR A 226 11.92 13.51 3.17
CA THR A 226 13.10 13.95 2.41
C THR A 226 13.69 15.18 3.11
N GLY A 227 14.82 15.00 3.79
CA GLY A 227 15.50 16.09 4.50
C GLY A 227 16.01 17.18 3.57
N GLY A 228 15.22 18.23 3.33
CA GLY A 228 15.64 19.44 2.64
C GLY A 228 16.03 19.29 1.16
N LYS A 229 16.71 20.28 0.57
CA LYS A 229 17.00 20.45 -0.86
C LYS A 229 17.81 19.36 -1.57
N SER A 230 18.24 18.31 -0.91
CA SER A 230 18.95 17.18 -1.53
C SER A 230 18.08 15.93 -1.53
N LYS A 231 17.74 15.45 -2.72
CA LYS A 231 16.95 14.23 -2.97
C LYS A 231 17.71 12.91 -2.67
N GLN A 232 18.61 12.89 -1.71
CA GLN A 232 19.37 11.70 -1.34
C GLN A 232 18.98 11.26 0.08
N GLY A 233 18.29 10.11 0.17
CA GLY A 233 17.84 9.48 1.37
C GLY A 233 16.34 9.70 1.63
N SER A 234 15.51 8.73 1.23
CA SER A 234 14.13 8.65 1.67
C SER A 234 14.06 7.81 2.94
N ILE A 235 13.37 8.34 3.94
CA ILE A 235 12.98 7.62 5.15
C ILE A 235 11.46 7.46 5.03
N GLY A 236 11.00 6.23 4.98
CA GLY A 236 9.57 5.92 4.97
C GLY A 236 9.12 5.51 6.35
#